data_d76329e79a06be648ef7c9a991be74bb
#
_entry.id   d76329e79a06be648ef7c9a991be74bb
#
_cell.length_a   1.000
_cell.length_b   1.000
_cell.length_c   1.000
_cell.angle_alpha   90.00
_cell.angle_beta   90.00
_cell.angle_gamma   90.00
#
_symmetry.space_group_name_H-M   'P 1'
#
loop_
_entity.id
_entity.type
_entity.pdbx_description
1 polymer ?
#
loop_
_entity_poly.entity_id
_entity_poly.type
_entity_poly.pdbx_seq_one_letter_code
_entity_poly.pdbx_strand_id
1 'polypeptide(L)'
;RYVVNTHLHGDHTAGNDALAALGAVVVSQDNMRPRMTAIGPSNLPALTYSASMTLYFDGEEIRVFHPQPAHTDHDSIIYLKNANIMHVGDVPSSIRYPNIGIDDGGTVAGMTAAARLIMAVANADTRIIAGHLGPVVGYAEIEEQLNMFAVVSQRITDMIGRGMSLEEVLAARPTAEFDEARAAGAITWERFTTLVYTDLSRQQ
;
A
#
# COMPACT_ATOMS: atom_id res chain seq x y z
N ARG A 1 7.03 1.56 24.65
CA ARG A 1 7.41 1.08 23.31
C ARG A 1 6.16 0.82 22.49
N TYR A 2 6.25 1.03 21.17
CA TYR A 2 5.11 0.88 20.28
C TYR A 2 5.49 0.01 19.10
N VAL A 3 4.49 -0.74 18.58
CA VAL A 3 4.52 -1.41 17.27
C VAL A 3 3.43 -0.76 16.44
N VAL A 4 3.79 -0.12 15.35
CA VAL A 4 2.83 0.44 14.42
C VAL A 4 2.71 -0.51 13.23
N ASN A 5 1.57 -1.18 13.10
CA ASN A 5 1.32 -2.04 11.95
C ASN A 5 0.90 -1.20 10.74
N THR A 6 1.50 -1.47 9.60
CA THR A 6 1.12 -0.81 8.35
C THR A 6 -0.24 -1.28 7.85
N HIS A 7 -0.52 -2.58 7.93
CA HIS A 7 -1.79 -3.22 7.59
C HIS A 7 -1.86 -4.63 8.19
N LEU A 8 -2.95 -5.37 7.99
CA LEU A 8 -3.27 -6.61 8.71
C LEU A 8 -2.57 -7.88 8.19
N HIS A 9 -1.95 -7.88 7.01
CA HIS A 9 -1.39 -9.10 6.44
C HIS A 9 -0.38 -9.76 7.37
N GLY A 10 -0.32 -11.11 7.33
CA GLY A 10 0.41 -11.89 8.34
C GLY A 10 1.90 -11.61 8.41
N ASP A 11 2.52 -11.30 7.29
CA ASP A 11 3.93 -10.91 7.19
C ASP A 11 4.25 -9.53 7.81
N HIS A 12 3.22 -8.70 8.06
CA HIS A 12 3.32 -7.41 8.75
C HIS A 12 2.87 -7.47 10.21
N THR A 13 2.14 -8.51 10.63
CA THR A 13 1.56 -8.62 11.97
C THR A 13 2.06 -9.82 12.78
N ALA A 14 2.74 -10.79 12.17
CA ALA A 14 3.19 -12.01 12.83
C ALA A 14 4.11 -11.77 14.06
N GLY A 15 4.77 -10.62 14.13
CA GLY A 15 5.59 -10.22 15.27
C GLY A 15 4.82 -9.64 16.46
N ASN A 16 3.52 -9.35 16.32
CA ASN A 16 2.75 -8.62 17.33
C ASN A 16 2.75 -9.32 18.68
N ASP A 17 2.54 -10.65 18.71
CA ASP A 17 2.50 -11.45 19.94
C ASP A 17 3.82 -11.37 20.72
N ALA A 18 4.92 -11.59 20.03
CA ALA A 18 6.23 -11.57 20.65
C ALA A 18 6.60 -10.17 21.18
N LEU A 19 6.27 -9.13 20.43
CA LEU A 19 6.56 -7.75 20.80
C LEU A 19 5.64 -7.26 21.93
N ALA A 20 4.35 -7.64 21.91
CA ALA A 20 3.45 -7.33 23.01
C ALA A 20 3.83 -8.04 24.31
N ALA A 21 4.29 -9.29 24.24
CA ALA A 21 4.85 -10.01 25.40
C ALA A 21 6.07 -9.30 26.03
N LEU A 22 6.78 -8.50 25.26
CA LEU A 22 7.87 -7.63 25.72
C LEU A 22 7.36 -6.25 26.21
N GLY A 23 6.05 -6.05 26.29
CA GLY A 23 5.41 -4.83 26.79
C GLY A 23 5.24 -3.74 25.72
N ALA A 24 5.30 -4.07 24.45
CA ALA A 24 4.99 -3.11 23.38
C ALA A 24 3.47 -2.94 23.20
N VAL A 25 3.06 -1.72 22.90
CA VAL A 25 1.66 -1.38 22.57
C VAL A 25 1.49 -1.44 21.06
N VAL A 26 0.61 -2.31 20.58
CA VAL A 26 0.29 -2.42 19.16
C VAL A 26 -0.66 -1.30 18.75
N VAL A 27 -0.32 -0.60 17.68
CA VAL A 27 -1.04 0.55 17.13
C VAL A 27 -1.40 0.26 15.68
N SER A 28 -2.61 0.63 15.26
CA SER A 28 -3.04 0.51 13.86
C SER A 28 -4.11 1.54 13.49
N GLN A 29 -4.45 1.57 12.21
CA GLN A 29 -5.64 2.26 11.74
C GLN A 29 -6.92 1.55 12.26
N ASP A 30 -8.03 2.30 12.43
CA ASP A 30 -9.28 1.82 13.06
C ASP A 30 -9.86 0.57 12.39
N ASN A 31 -9.88 0.50 11.06
CA ASN A 31 -10.46 -0.62 10.31
C ASN A 31 -9.70 -1.94 10.49
N MET A 32 -8.43 -1.88 10.88
CA MET A 32 -7.61 -3.07 11.04
C MET A 32 -8.08 -3.95 12.22
N ARG A 33 -8.42 -3.33 13.36
CA ARG A 33 -8.78 -4.07 14.57
C ARG A 33 -10.01 -5.00 14.39
N PRO A 34 -11.17 -4.56 13.84
CA PRO A 34 -12.29 -5.44 13.61
C PRO A 34 -11.99 -6.56 12.62
N ARG A 35 -11.19 -6.29 11.57
CA ARG A 35 -10.76 -7.32 10.62
C ARG A 35 -9.87 -8.37 11.30
N MET A 36 -8.89 -7.97 12.10
CA MET A 36 -8.06 -8.89 12.87
C MET A 36 -8.90 -9.71 13.86
N THR A 37 -9.88 -9.12 14.52
CA THR A 37 -10.78 -9.83 15.43
C THR A 37 -11.55 -10.95 14.73
N ALA A 38 -11.94 -10.74 13.46
CA ALA A 38 -12.66 -11.73 12.66
C ALA A 38 -11.81 -12.95 12.27
N ILE A 39 -10.48 -12.77 12.11
CA ILE A 39 -9.57 -13.87 11.74
C ILE A 39 -8.92 -14.56 12.95
N GLY A 40 -8.91 -13.93 14.12
CA GLY A 40 -8.39 -14.53 15.36
C GLY A 40 -7.96 -13.48 16.38
N PRO A 41 -7.90 -13.85 17.67
CA PRO A 41 -7.76 -12.88 18.75
C PRO A 41 -6.32 -12.51 19.11
N SER A 42 -5.29 -12.96 18.39
CA SER A 42 -3.92 -12.73 18.84
C SER A 42 -3.50 -11.27 18.65
N ASN A 43 -3.08 -10.66 19.74
CA ASN A 43 -2.51 -9.29 19.87
C ASN A 43 -3.12 -8.21 18.98
N LEU A 44 -4.38 -8.00 19.22
CA LEU A 44 -5.15 -6.93 18.62
C LEU A 44 -4.54 -5.58 18.96
N PRO A 45 -4.57 -4.61 18.07
CA PRO A 45 -4.15 -3.25 18.33
C PRO A 45 -4.84 -2.68 19.58
N ALA A 46 -4.05 -2.24 20.56
CA ALA A 46 -4.56 -1.64 21.79
C ALA A 46 -4.85 -0.15 21.60
N LEU A 47 -4.18 0.50 20.67
CA LEU A 47 -4.44 1.86 20.22
C LEU A 47 -4.81 1.85 18.74
N THR A 48 -5.87 2.57 18.42
CA THR A 48 -6.23 2.79 17.01
C THR A 48 -6.38 4.28 16.73
N TYR A 49 -6.27 4.66 15.45
CA TYR A 49 -6.46 6.02 14.99
C TYR A 49 -7.29 6.03 13.70
N SER A 50 -8.07 7.07 13.47
CA SER A 50 -8.91 7.20 12.28
C SER A 50 -8.13 7.69 11.06
N ALA A 51 -7.71 8.95 11.06
CA ALA A 51 -7.05 9.58 9.89
C ALA A 51 -5.55 9.74 10.08
N SER A 52 -5.10 10.15 11.26
CA SER A 52 -3.68 10.35 11.57
C SER A 52 -3.43 10.40 13.06
N MET A 53 -2.17 10.17 13.44
CA MET A 53 -1.66 10.41 14.78
C MET A 53 -0.21 10.86 14.70
N THR A 54 0.28 11.49 15.78
CA THR A 54 1.70 11.83 15.93
C THR A 54 2.21 11.26 17.23
N LEU A 55 3.36 10.61 17.17
CA LEU A 55 4.12 10.13 18.32
C LEU A 55 5.40 10.95 18.44
N TYR A 56 5.72 11.35 19.65
CA TYR A 56 7.00 11.97 19.97
C TYR A 56 7.81 10.96 20.79
N PHE A 57 8.90 10.49 20.23
CA PHE A 57 9.69 9.45 20.85
C PHE A 57 11.19 9.68 20.60
N ASP A 58 11.98 9.77 21.66
CA ASP A 58 13.44 9.92 21.61
C ASP A 58 13.92 11.06 20.70
N GLY A 59 13.23 12.22 20.77
CA GLY A 59 13.53 13.38 19.94
C GLY A 59 13.03 13.32 18.51
N GLU A 60 12.39 12.22 18.10
CA GLU A 60 11.79 12.08 16.76
C GLU A 60 10.29 12.45 16.78
N GLU A 61 9.85 13.17 15.74
CA GLU A 61 8.43 13.40 15.45
C GLU A 61 7.99 12.34 14.42
N ILE A 62 7.22 11.35 14.87
CA ILE A 62 6.74 10.24 14.05
C ILE A 62 5.28 10.52 13.68
N ARG A 63 5.03 10.83 12.42
CA ARG A 63 3.68 11.01 11.89
C ARG A 63 3.20 9.71 11.28
N VAL A 64 2.02 9.28 11.70
CA VAL A 64 1.33 8.12 11.15
C VAL A 64 0.04 8.61 10.53
N PHE A 65 -0.20 8.27 9.27
CA PHE A 65 -1.42 8.69 8.58
C PHE A 65 -1.97 7.58 7.69
N HIS A 66 -3.27 7.57 7.58
CA HIS A 66 -4.03 6.65 6.77
C HIS A 66 -4.31 7.30 5.40
N PRO A 67 -3.85 6.70 4.29
CA PRO A 67 -4.28 7.11 2.96
C PRO A 67 -5.74 6.70 2.73
N GLN A 68 -6.32 7.12 1.60
CA GLN A 68 -7.55 6.48 1.13
C GLN A 68 -7.29 4.98 0.91
N PRO A 69 -8.33 4.11 0.98
CA PRO A 69 -8.18 2.67 0.77
C PRO A 69 -7.33 2.33 -0.45
N ALA A 70 -6.09 1.88 -0.23
CA ALA A 70 -5.05 1.72 -1.24
C ALA A 70 -4.70 0.26 -1.48
N HIS A 71 -3.68 -0.27 -0.76
CA HIS A 71 -3.40 -1.69 -0.74
C HIS A 71 -4.49 -2.45 0.03
N THR A 72 -4.94 -1.85 1.14
CA THR A 72 -6.09 -2.27 1.96
C THR A 72 -6.90 -1.04 2.38
N ASP A 73 -8.02 -1.24 3.09
CA ASP A 73 -8.79 -0.12 3.68
C ASP A 73 -8.30 0.30 5.08
N HIS A 74 -7.12 -0.15 5.49
CA HIS A 74 -6.52 0.12 6.80
C HIS A 74 -5.01 0.36 6.73
N ASP A 75 -4.50 0.79 5.60
CA ASP A 75 -3.08 1.10 5.42
C ASP A 75 -2.63 2.24 6.32
N SER A 76 -1.40 2.15 6.81
CA SER A 76 -0.70 3.19 7.56
C SER A 76 0.61 3.53 6.88
N ILE A 77 0.87 4.82 6.70
CA ILE A 77 2.15 5.37 6.28
C ILE A 77 2.80 6.02 7.49
N ILE A 78 4.05 5.68 7.76
CA ILE A 78 4.81 6.16 8.93
C ILE A 78 5.94 7.06 8.44
N TYR A 79 5.95 8.33 8.86
CA TYR A 79 6.98 9.29 8.51
C TYR A 79 7.77 9.74 9.73
N LEU A 80 9.05 9.35 9.79
CA LEU A 80 10.03 9.82 10.74
C LEU A 80 10.57 11.15 10.22
N LYS A 81 10.02 12.24 10.72
CA LYS A 81 10.18 13.58 10.15
C LYS A 81 11.61 14.09 10.25
N ASN A 82 12.26 13.93 11.41
CA ASN A 82 13.61 14.44 11.64
C ASN A 82 14.65 13.59 10.89
N ALA A 83 14.44 12.28 10.83
CA ALA A 83 15.27 11.37 10.05
C ALA A 83 15.01 11.45 8.55
N ASN A 84 13.91 12.06 8.13
CA ASN A 84 13.42 12.14 6.75
C ASN A 84 13.29 10.75 6.08
N ILE A 85 12.68 9.81 6.83
CA ILE A 85 12.43 8.43 6.41
C ILE A 85 10.94 8.17 6.42
N MET A 86 10.41 7.60 5.35
CA MET A 86 9.01 7.21 5.26
C MET A 86 8.92 5.69 5.05
N HIS A 87 8.19 4.98 5.93
CA HIS A 87 7.82 3.59 5.73
C HIS A 87 6.37 3.54 5.25
N VAL A 88 6.12 2.93 4.12
CA VAL A 88 4.84 3.04 3.43
C VAL A 88 4.06 1.73 3.35
N GLY A 89 4.57 0.64 3.98
CA GLY A 89 3.94 -0.67 3.85
C GLY A 89 3.85 -1.10 2.38
N ASP A 90 2.71 -1.62 1.99
CA ASP A 90 2.49 -2.17 0.64
C ASP A 90 1.78 -1.21 -0.31
N VAL A 91 1.61 0.06 0.09
CA VAL A 91 1.16 1.10 -0.85
C VAL A 91 2.24 1.37 -1.91
N PRO A 92 1.93 2.01 -3.06
CA PRO A 92 2.82 2.02 -4.22
C PRO A 92 4.13 2.75 -3.91
N SER A 93 5.20 2.01 -3.80
CA SER A 93 6.52 2.52 -3.40
C SER A 93 7.68 1.71 -3.96
N SER A 94 7.45 0.79 -4.86
CA SER A 94 8.49 -0.09 -5.36
C SER A 94 8.58 -0.11 -6.87
N ILE A 95 9.72 -0.58 -7.38
CA ILE A 95 9.94 -0.83 -8.81
C ILE A 95 9.21 -2.08 -9.33
N ARG A 96 8.27 -2.65 -8.55
CA ARG A 96 7.52 -3.88 -8.88
C ARG A 96 6.07 -3.58 -9.14
N TYR A 97 5.34 -4.54 -9.71
CA TYR A 97 3.89 -4.46 -9.72
C TYR A 97 3.37 -4.57 -8.28
N PRO A 98 2.55 -3.61 -7.82
CA PRO A 98 1.96 -3.66 -6.49
C PRO A 98 0.82 -4.68 -6.42
N ASN A 99 0.63 -5.27 -5.25
CA ASN A 99 -0.60 -5.97 -4.93
C ASN A 99 -1.69 -4.97 -4.54
N ILE A 100 -2.92 -5.24 -4.93
CA ILE A 100 -4.11 -4.51 -4.49
C ILE A 100 -5.01 -5.52 -3.80
N GLY A 101 -5.17 -5.40 -2.50
CA GLY A 101 -6.00 -6.29 -1.68
C GLY A 101 -7.48 -5.97 -1.85
N ILE A 102 -8.04 -6.30 -3.01
CA ILE A 102 -9.43 -5.97 -3.37
C ILE A 102 -10.43 -6.50 -2.32
N ASP A 103 -10.16 -7.69 -1.77
CA ASP A 103 -11.00 -8.33 -0.76
C ASP A 103 -10.81 -7.69 0.64
N ASP A 104 -9.69 -7.00 0.85
CA ASP A 104 -9.40 -6.19 2.03
C ASP A 104 -9.73 -4.71 1.84
N GLY A 105 -10.53 -4.40 0.81
CA GLY A 105 -11.01 -3.05 0.54
C GLY A 105 -10.01 -2.14 -0.18
N GLY A 106 -8.90 -2.68 -0.68
CA GLY A 106 -7.94 -1.93 -1.50
C GLY A 106 -8.51 -1.54 -2.85
N THR A 107 -8.03 -0.42 -3.42
CA THR A 107 -8.52 0.12 -4.69
C THR A 107 -7.41 0.74 -5.53
N VAL A 108 -7.57 0.72 -6.85
CA VAL A 108 -6.66 1.39 -7.80
C VAL A 108 -6.64 2.91 -7.56
N ALA A 109 -7.81 3.50 -7.33
CA ALA A 109 -7.94 4.92 -7.03
C ALA A 109 -7.20 5.30 -5.75
N GLY A 110 -7.33 4.48 -4.70
CA GLY A 110 -6.62 4.65 -3.43
C GLY A 110 -5.12 4.49 -3.57
N MET A 111 -4.64 3.50 -4.34
CA MET A 111 -3.21 3.34 -4.64
C MET A 111 -2.63 4.60 -5.30
N THR A 112 -3.37 5.17 -6.27
CA THR A 112 -2.99 6.43 -6.92
C THR A 112 -2.99 7.60 -5.93
N ALA A 113 -4.02 7.69 -5.07
CA ALA A 113 -4.12 8.74 -4.06
C ALA A 113 -3.02 8.62 -3.00
N ALA A 114 -2.67 7.41 -2.58
CA ALA A 114 -1.58 7.15 -1.64
C ALA A 114 -0.22 7.59 -2.21
N ALA A 115 0.06 7.28 -3.47
CA ALA A 115 1.29 7.76 -4.11
C ALA A 115 1.36 9.29 -4.16
N ARG A 116 0.26 9.97 -4.50
CA ARG A 116 0.18 11.44 -4.47
C ARG A 116 0.37 12.01 -3.07
N LEU A 117 -0.19 11.36 -2.04
CA LEU A 117 -0.01 11.74 -0.65
C LEU A 117 1.44 11.60 -0.21
N ILE A 118 2.11 10.50 -0.56
CA ILE A 118 3.54 10.30 -0.33
C ILE A 118 4.33 11.45 -0.96
N MET A 119 4.09 11.77 -2.23
CA MET A 119 4.77 12.86 -2.94
C MET A 119 4.49 14.24 -2.34
N ALA A 120 3.29 14.47 -1.80
CA ALA A 120 2.94 15.74 -1.15
C ALA A 120 3.64 15.95 0.20
N VAL A 121 4.01 14.86 0.90
CA VAL A 121 4.66 14.88 2.21
C VAL A 121 6.17 14.76 2.09
N ALA A 122 6.66 13.92 1.17
CA ALA A 122 8.06 13.68 0.89
C ALA A 122 8.73 14.90 0.21
N ASN A 123 10.04 14.97 0.30
CA ASN A 123 10.90 15.86 -0.48
C ASN A 123 11.96 15.03 -1.23
N ALA A 124 12.81 15.70 -2.01
CA ALA A 124 13.81 15.04 -2.86
C ALA A 124 14.80 14.14 -2.09
N ASP A 125 15.01 14.42 -0.80
CA ASP A 125 15.95 13.69 0.06
C ASP A 125 15.24 12.62 0.92
N THR A 126 13.92 12.51 0.84
CA THR A 126 13.15 11.52 1.63
C THR A 126 13.48 10.13 1.17
N ARG A 127 13.91 9.28 2.10
CA ARG A 127 14.12 7.86 1.88
C ARG A 127 12.83 7.10 2.14
N ILE A 128 12.33 6.40 1.13
CA ILE A 128 11.05 5.68 1.20
C ILE A 128 11.34 4.18 1.27
N ILE A 129 10.80 3.52 2.31
CA ILE A 129 10.94 2.10 2.59
C ILE A 129 9.61 1.42 2.32
N ALA A 130 9.60 0.47 1.38
CA ALA A 130 8.46 -0.39 1.09
C ALA A 130 8.36 -1.54 2.11
N GLY A 131 7.17 -2.15 2.23
CA GLY A 131 6.94 -3.32 3.08
C GLY A 131 7.65 -4.58 2.61
N HIS A 132 7.87 -4.72 1.32
CA HIS A 132 8.54 -5.88 0.72
C HIS A 132 9.89 -5.55 0.11
N LEU A 133 10.67 -6.62 -0.15
CA LEU A 133 12.02 -6.58 -0.72
C LEU A 133 12.14 -5.58 -1.88
N GLY A 134 13.07 -4.67 -1.74
CA GLY A 134 13.40 -3.65 -2.74
C GLY A 134 14.44 -2.69 -2.19
N PRO A 135 15.04 -1.89 -3.05
CA PRO A 135 15.87 -0.79 -2.61
C PRO A 135 15.04 0.23 -1.83
N VAL A 136 15.70 1.04 -1.03
CA VAL A 136 15.13 2.30 -0.58
C VAL A 136 14.91 3.15 -1.83
N VAL A 137 13.70 3.64 -2.01
CA VAL A 137 13.31 4.43 -3.18
C VAL A 137 13.19 5.90 -2.80
N GLY A 138 13.15 6.75 -3.81
CA GLY A 138 12.97 8.18 -3.66
C GLY A 138 11.71 8.68 -4.39
N TYR A 139 11.70 9.98 -4.61
CA TYR A 139 10.57 10.67 -5.23
C TYR A 139 10.31 10.21 -6.68
N ALA A 140 11.38 9.97 -7.46
CA ALA A 140 11.27 9.60 -8.87
C ALA A 140 10.57 8.24 -9.07
N GLU A 141 10.85 7.25 -8.21
CA GLU A 141 10.24 5.94 -8.31
C GLU A 141 8.74 5.98 -7.97
N ILE A 142 8.31 6.88 -7.08
CA ILE A 142 6.88 7.10 -6.81
C ILE A 142 6.20 7.76 -8.02
N GLU A 143 6.86 8.70 -8.68
CA GLU A 143 6.35 9.33 -9.91
C GLU A 143 6.19 8.31 -11.04
N GLU A 144 7.13 7.40 -11.22
CA GLU A 144 7.02 6.28 -12.17
C GLU A 144 5.84 5.36 -11.84
N GLN A 145 5.59 5.08 -10.56
CA GLN A 145 4.42 4.32 -10.14
C GLN A 145 3.12 5.04 -10.49
N LEU A 146 3.04 6.34 -10.24
CA LEU A 146 1.87 7.15 -10.61
C LEU A 146 1.60 7.10 -12.12
N ASN A 147 2.66 7.25 -12.93
CA ASN A 147 2.54 7.16 -14.37
C ASN A 147 2.02 5.78 -14.82
N MET A 148 2.58 4.71 -14.28
CA MET A 148 2.11 3.35 -14.59
C MET A 148 0.62 3.18 -14.24
N PHE A 149 0.20 3.59 -13.03
CA PHE A 149 -1.22 3.50 -12.64
C PHE A 149 -2.11 4.30 -13.59
N ALA A 150 -1.73 5.53 -13.95
CA ALA A 150 -2.51 6.37 -14.85
C ALA A 150 -2.68 5.71 -16.23
N VAL A 151 -1.58 5.23 -16.82
CA VAL A 151 -1.58 4.61 -18.15
C VAL A 151 -2.38 3.30 -18.15
N VAL A 152 -2.08 2.39 -17.21
CA VAL A 152 -2.71 1.07 -17.19
C VAL A 152 -4.20 1.17 -16.85
N SER A 153 -4.56 2.00 -15.87
CA SER A 153 -5.97 2.19 -15.49
C SER A 153 -6.79 2.80 -16.63
N GLN A 154 -6.23 3.79 -17.34
CA GLN A 154 -6.93 4.39 -18.48
C GLN A 154 -7.16 3.36 -19.60
N ARG A 155 -6.13 2.60 -19.96
CA ARG A 155 -6.26 1.54 -20.98
C ARG A 155 -7.31 0.51 -20.62
N ILE A 156 -7.28 0.02 -19.38
CA ILE A 156 -8.25 -1.00 -18.92
C ILE A 156 -9.65 -0.41 -18.84
N THR A 157 -9.82 0.82 -18.38
CA THR A 157 -11.12 1.53 -18.41
C THR A 157 -11.70 1.62 -19.83
N ASP A 158 -10.87 2.00 -20.80
CA ASP A 158 -11.29 2.08 -22.19
C ASP A 158 -11.67 0.70 -22.78
N MET A 159 -10.96 -0.37 -22.38
CA MET A 159 -11.27 -1.74 -22.79
C MET A 159 -12.58 -2.22 -22.17
N ILE A 160 -12.81 -1.99 -20.87
CA ILE A 160 -14.06 -2.30 -20.18
C ILE A 160 -15.23 -1.52 -20.83
N GLY A 161 -15.05 -0.23 -21.13
CA GLY A 161 -16.05 0.59 -21.81
C GLY A 161 -16.42 0.09 -23.22
N ARG A 162 -15.55 -0.71 -23.86
CA ARG A 162 -15.81 -1.42 -25.11
C ARG A 162 -16.42 -2.80 -24.93
N GLY A 163 -16.69 -3.22 -23.70
CA GLY A 163 -17.26 -4.51 -23.36
C GLY A 163 -16.26 -5.68 -23.39
N MET A 164 -14.94 -5.42 -23.36
CA MET A 164 -13.94 -6.48 -23.38
C MET A 164 -13.95 -7.27 -22.08
N SER A 165 -13.91 -8.58 -22.21
CA SER A 165 -13.72 -9.52 -21.08
C SER A 165 -12.31 -9.44 -20.50
N LEU A 166 -12.10 -9.97 -19.28
CA LEU A 166 -10.78 -10.05 -18.68
C LEU A 166 -9.78 -10.80 -19.58
N GLU A 167 -10.22 -11.87 -20.22
CA GLU A 167 -9.36 -12.67 -21.14
C GLU A 167 -8.88 -11.82 -22.33
N GLU A 168 -9.77 -11.05 -22.94
CA GLU A 168 -9.42 -10.13 -24.03
C GLU A 168 -8.51 -8.99 -23.58
N VAL A 169 -8.70 -8.46 -22.35
CA VAL A 169 -7.84 -7.44 -21.77
C VAL A 169 -6.43 -8.01 -21.49
N LEU A 170 -6.33 -9.22 -20.94
CA LEU A 170 -5.04 -9.90 -20.75
C LEU A 170 -4.34 -10.15 -22.09
N ALA A 171 -5.05 -10.61 -23.12
CA ALA A 171 -4.51 -10.79 -24.47
C ALA A 171 -3.96 -9.49 -25.08
N ALA A 172 -4.59 -8.35 -24.77
CA ALA A 172 -4.18 -7.03 -25.24
C ALA A 172 -2.92 -6.47 -24.51
N ARG A 173 -2.49 -7.08 -23.41
CA ARG A 173 -1.29 -6.69 -22.62
C ARG A 173 -1.19 -5.20 -22.30
N PRO A 174 -2.14 -4.63 -21.55
CA PRO A 174 -2.15 -3.18 -21.26
C PRO A 174 -0.92 -2.67 -20.50
N THR A 175 -0.14 -3.58 -19.90
CA THR A 175 1.06 -3.31 -19.10
C THR A 175 2.38 -3.45 -19.86
N ALA A 176 2.37 -3.86 -21.14
CA ALA A 176 3.55 -4.36 -21.87
C ALA A 176 4.82 -3.48 -21.76
N GLU A 177 4.68 -2.16 -21.77
CA GLU A 177 5.82 -1.23 -21.67
C GLU A 177 6.49 -1.21 -20.28
N PHE A 178 5.77 -1.71 -19.25
CA PHE A 178 6.26 -1.75 -17.86
C PHE A 178 6.78 -3.12 -17.44
N ASP A 179 6.49 -4.18 -18.21
CA ASP A 179 6.69 -5.57 -17.80
C ASP A 179 8.15 -5.90 -17.50
N GLU A 180 9.09 -5.46 -18.35
CA GLU A 180 10.52 -5.73 -18.19
C GLU A 180 11.06 -5.11 -16.89
N ALA A 181 10.75 -3.85 -16.65
CA ALA A 181 11.21 -3.13 -15.46
C ALA A 181 10.62 -3.67 -14.16
N ARG A 182 9.48 -4.38 -14.21
CA ARG A 182 8.72 -4.87 -13.05
C ARG A 182 8.73 -6.38 -12.86
N ALA A 183 9.49 -7.10 -13.68
CA ALA A 183 9.53 -8.57 -13.69
C ALA A 183 10.03 -9.21 -12.38
N ALA A 184 10.78 -8.48 -11.55
CA ALA A 184 11.40 -9.02 -10.33
C ALA A 184 10.42 -9.22 -9.14
N GLY A 185 9.14 -8.87 -9.29
CA GLY A 185 8.14 -8.96 -8.23
C GLY A 185 7.43 -10.31 -8.15
N ALA A 186 6.78 -10.57 -7.00
CA ALA A 186 5.88 -11.72 -6.85
C ALA A 186 4.55 -11.53 -7.60
N ILE A 187 4.16 -10.28 -7.88
CA ILE A 187 2.97 -9.96 -8.66
C ILE A 187 3.36 -9.89 -10.12
N THR A 188 2.83 -10.81 -10.92
CA THR A 188 3.03 -10.83 -12.37
C THR A 188 2.18 -9.76 -13.06
N TRP A 189 2.50 -9.44 -14.32
CA TRP A 189 1.70 -8.49 -15.10
C TRP A 189 0.24 -8.97 -15.28
N GLU A 190 0.01 -10.29 -15.43
CA GLU A 190 -1.33 -10.86 -15.52
C GLU A 190 -2.11 -10.66 -14.22
N ARG A 191 -1.45 -10.91 -13.09
CA ARG A 191 -2.08 -10.70 -11.78
C ARG A 191 -2.40 -9.23 -11.56
N PHE A 192 -1.47 -8.33 -11.87
CA PHE A 192 -1.70 -6.90 -11.74
C PHE A 192 -2.83 -6.42 -12.66
N THR A 193 -2.83 -6.83 -13.94
CA THR A 193 -3.91 -6.53 -14.88
C THR A 193 -5.27 -7.04 -14.36
N THR A 194 -5.31 -8.25 -13.82
CA THR A 194 -6.52 -8.84 -13.24
C THR A 194 -7.04 -8.02 -12.06
N LEU A 195 -6.15 -7.59 -11.16
CA LEU A 195 -6.53 -6.75 -10.01
C LEU A 195 -7.11 -5.41 -10.46
N VAL A 196 -6.45 -4.73 -11.40
CA VAL A 196 -6.92 -3.45 -11.94
C VAL A 196 -8.27 -3.62 -12.66
N TYR A 197 -8.40 -4.63 -13.51
CA TYR A 197 -9.67 -4.92 -14.18
C TYR A 197 -10.81 -5.20 -13.19
N THR A 198 -10.54 -6.02 -12.16
CA THR A 198 -11.54 -6.39 -11.16
C THR A 198 -12.04 -5.17 -10.38
N ASP A 199 -11.14 -4.27 -9.95
CA ASP A 199 -11.52 -3.05 -9.24
C ASP A 199 -12.33 -2.11 -10.14
N LEU A 200 -11.84 -1.82 -11.33
CA LEU A 200 -12.49 -0.88 -12.25
C LEU A 200 -13.86 -1.38 -12.76
N SER A 201 -14.03 -2.70 -12.91
CA SER A 201 -15.31 -3.29 -13.32
C SER A 201 -16.39 -3.21 -12.22
N ARG A 202 -15.99 -3.15 -10.93
CA ARG A 202 -16.94 -2.99 -9.81
C ARG A 202 -17.52 -1.58 -9.72
N GLN A 203 -16.91 -0.62 -10.39
CA GLN A 203 -17.28 0.81 -10.32
C GLN A 203 -18.23 1.25 -11.45
N GLN A 204 -18.56 0.35 -12.38
CA GLN A 204 -19.53 0.56 -13.48
C GLN A 204 -20.89 -0.06 -13.15
#